data_a4534f96f8c59675ef8bda4950a04c0f
#
_entry.id   a4534f96f8c59675ef8bda4950a04c0f
#
_cell.length_a   1.000
_cell.length_b   1.000
_cell.length_c   1.000
_cell.angle_alpha   90.00
_cell.angle_beta   90.00
_cell.angle_gamma   90.00
#
_symmetry.space_group_name_H-M   'P 1'
#
loop_
_entity.id
_entity.type
_entity.pdbx_description
1 polymer ?
#
loop_
_entity_poly.entity_id
_entity_poly.type
_entity_poly.pdbx_seq_one_letter_code
_entity_poly.pdbx_strand_id
1 'polypeptide(L)'
;MLDFAWALVGSITTKTLGDLGAEIVKIETRTRPDLARLDVQVSASKPGNWDDKPWFAHLNTSKRSLSLNMKKPEARELIDPLIDWADVVVENFSPGTMAKLGLDYDSLAARNPVIVMLSGSVFGQTGPMAQE
;
A
#
# COMPACT_ATOMS: atom_id res chain seq x y z
N MET A 1 6.93 4.00 -8.10
CA MET A 1 6.74 3.55 -6.69
C MET A 1 5.57 2.57 -6.61
N LEU A 2 5.67 1.57 -5.74
CA LEU A 2 4.56 0.70 -5.35
C LEU A 2 4.01 1.13 -3.99
N ASP A 3 2.70 1.33 -3.91
CA ASP A 3 1.99 1.76 -2.72
C ASP A 3 1.06 0.64 -2.22
N PHE A 4 1.46 -0.06 -1.17
CA PHE A 4 0.64 -1.05 -0.46
C PHE A 4 -0.07 -0.44 0.76
N ALA A 5 0.16 0.84 1.03
CA ALA A 5 -0.32 1.48 2.24
C ALA A 5 -1.84 1.70 2.23
N TRP A 6 -2.42 1.70 3.42
CA TRP A 6 -3.84 1.91 3.66
C TRP A 6 -4.09 3.09 4.60
N ALA A 7 -5.30 3.54 4.65
CA ALA A 7 -5.77 4.63 5.50
C ALA A 7 -4.93 5.91 5.31
N LEU A 8 -4.29 6.43 6.36
CA LEU A 8 -3.73 7.78 6.37
C LEU A 8 -2.23 7.82 6.07
N VAL A 9 -1.40 7.26 6.94
CA VAL A 9 0.05 7.58 7.02
C VAL A 9 0.79 7.26 5.71
N GLY A 10 0.77 6.03 5.27
CA GLY A 10 1.45 5.65 4.04
C GLY A 10 0.79 6.27 2.79
N SER A 11 -0.56 6.36 2.78
CA SER A 11 -1.28 6.92 1.64
C SER A 11 -0.99 8.40 1.43
N ILE A 12 -0.86 9.22 2.48
CA ILE A 12 -0.51 10.64 2.34
C ILE A 12 0.97 10.82 1.94
N THR A 13 1.84 9.92 2.39
CA THR A 13 3.26 9.94 2.00
C THR A 13 3.40 9.72 0.49
N THR A 14 2.79 8.67 -0.04
CA THR A 14 2.84 8.38 -1.48
C THR A 14 2.09 9.42 -2.30
N LYS A 15 0.94 9.92 -1.81
CA LYS A 15 0.22 11.05 -2.43
C LYS A 15 1.13 12.26 -2.62
N THR A 16 1.82 12.68 -1.55
CA THR A 16 2.69 13.86 -1.61
C THR A 16 3.77 13.71 -2.69
N LEU A 17 4.38 12.55 -2.80
CA LEU A 17 5.35 12.28 -3.86
C LEU A 17 4.71 12.21 -5.24
N GLY A 18 3.50 11.66 -5.35
CA GLY A 18 2.74 11.65 -6.60
C GLY A 18 2.36 13.04 -7.09
N ASP A 19 1.94 13.93 -6.18
CA ASP A 19 1.61 15.32 -6.50
C ASP A 19 2.87 16.11 -6.94
N LEU A 20 4.07 15.64 -6.56
CA LEU A 20 5.36 16.16 -7.01
C LEU A 20 5.90 15.49 -8.27
N GLY A 21 5.15 14.57 -8.88
CA GLY A 21 5.46 13.97 -10.17
C GLY A 21 5.99 12.53 -10.11
N ALA A 22 6.02 11.88 -8.95
CA ALA A 22 6.35 10.45 -8.87
C ALA A 22 5.21 9.61 -9.48
N GLU A 23 5.57 8.59 -10.26
CA GLU A 23 4.60 7.62 -10.76
C GLU A 23 4.28 6.59 -9.68
N ILE A 24 3.02 6.51 -9.26
CA ILE A 24 2.55 5.67 -8.16
C ILE A 24 1.54 4.64 -8.65
N VAL A 25 1.80 3.38 -8.32
CA VAL A 25 0.82 2.29 -8.49
C VAL A 25 0.40 1.80 -7.11
N LYS A 26 -0.86 2.08 -6.75
CA LYS A 26 -1.47 1.62 -5.50
C LYS A 26 -2.02 0.21 -5.70
N ILE A 27 -1.57 -0.71 -4.86
CA ILE A 27 -2.04 -2.11 -4.86
C ILE A 27 -3.19 -2.23 -3.87
N GLU A 28 -4.35 -2.62 -4.37
CA GLU A 28 -5.56 -2.80 -3.59
C GLU A 28 -6.14 -4.20 -3.79
N THR A 29 -7.07 -4.60 -2.97
CA THR A 29 -7.86 -5.83 -3.18
C THR A 29 -9.31 -5.62 -2.80
N ARG A 30 -10.23 -6.19 -3.59
CA ARG A 30 -11.67 -6.14 -3.31
C ARG A 30 -12.08 -6.98 -2.11
N THR A 31 -11.27 -7.97 -1.73
CA THR A 31 -11.58 -8.83 -0.58
C THR A 31 -11.31 -8.17 0.77
N ARG A 32 -10.46 -7.13 0.77
CA ARG A 32 -10.14 -6.31 1.94
C ARG A 32 -9.81 -4.90 1.45
N PRO A 33 -10.81 -4.05 1.23
CA PRO A 33 -10.59 -2.69 0.73
C PRO A 33 -9.86 -1.82 1.76
N ASP A 34 -9.21 -0.77 1.26
CA ASP A 34 -8.61 0.26 2.10
C ASP A 34 -9.66 0.84 3.07
N LEU A 35 -9.26 1.04 4.33
CA LEU A 35 -10.15 1.60 5.36
C LEU A 35 -10.72 2.97 4.97
N ALA A 36 -10.00 3.75 4.20
CA ALA A 36 -10.47 5.02 3.67
C ALA A 36 -11.68 4.88 2.71
N ARG A 37 -11.92 3.67 2.16
CA ARG A 37 -13.10 3.34 1.35
C ARG A 37 -14.31 2.91 2.19
N LEU A 38 -14.10 2.60 3.47
CA LEU A 38 -15.14 2.04 4.35
C LEU A 38 -15.90 3.09 5.17
N ASP A 39 -15.56 4.37 5.05
CA ASP A 39 -16.24 5.50 5.73
C ASP A 39 -16.33 5.39 7.26
N VAL A 40 -15.30 4.90 7.89
CA VAL A 40 -15.30 4.76 9.35
C VAL A 40 -15.45 6.12 10.08
N GLN A 41 -15.30 7.25 9.37
CA GLN A 41 -15.33 8.58 10.01
C GLN A 41 -16.07 9.71 9.25
N VAL A 42 -16.58 9.51 8.04
CA VAL A 42 -17.23 10.60 7.29
C VAL A 42 -18.58 10.16 6.73
N SER A 43 -19.65 10.62 7.35
CA SER A 43 -21.03 10.23 7.22
C SER A 43 -21.75 10.64 5.91
N ALA A 44 -21.06 10.87 4.81
CA ALA A 44 -21.72 11.45 3.63
C ALA A 44 -21.93 10.47 2.45
N SER A 45 -21.39 9.27 2.49
CA SER A 45 -21.45 8.36 1.36
C SER A 45 -22.51 7.28 1.53
N LYS A 46 -23.19 6.95 0.45
CA LYS A 46 -24.16 5.85 0.44
C LYS A 46 -23.47 4.52 0.75
N PRO A 47 -24.03 3.66 1.60
CA PRO A 47 -23.49 2.32 1.82
C PRO A 47 -23.30 1.57 0.49
N GLY A 48 -22.14 0.96 0.30
CA GLY A 48 -21.88 0.07 -0.84
C GLY A 48 -21.18 0.69 -2.05
N ASN A 49 -21.01 2.01 -2.13
CA ASN A 49 -20.19 2.62 -3.18
C ASN A 49 -18.79 2.96 -2.65
N TRP A 50 -17.82 2.09 -2.89
CA TRP A 50 -16.43 2.25 -2.43
C TRP A 50 -15.64 3.28 -3.23
N ASP A 51 -16.10 3.64 -4.42
CA ASP A 51 -15.41 4.58 -5.31
C ASP A 51 -15.81 6.03 -5.04
N ASP A 52 -16.97 6.24 -4.39
CA ASP A 52 -17.49 7.56 -4.04
C ASP A 52 -17.18 7.89 -2.56
N LYS A 53 -15.89 7.91 -2.22
CA LYS A 53 -15.39 8.19 -0.88
C LYS A 53 -14.45 9.39 -0.88
N PRO A 54 -14.91 10.57 -0.41
CA PRO A 54 -14.09 11.79 -0.43
C PRO A 54 -12.75 11.63 0.28
N TRP A 55 -12.72 10.89 1.39
CA TRP A 55 -11.47 10.66 2.12
C TRP A 55 -10.50 9.80 1.33
N PHE A 56 -10.99 8.71 0.72
CA PHE A 56 -10.15 7.90 -0.16
C PHE A 56 -9.62 8.72 -1.35
N ALA A 57 -10.49 9.48 -2.00
CA ALA A 57 -10.11 10.33 -3.12
C ALA A 57 -9.06 11.36 -2.71
N HIS A 58 -9.23 12.02 -1.55
CA HIS A 58 -8.27 12.99 -1.03
C HIS A 58 -6.88 12.38 -0.78
N LEU A 59 -6.81 11.17 -0.25
CA LEU A 59 -5.53 10.50 0.10
C LEU A 59 -4.84 9.82 -1.10
N ASN A 60 -5.52 9.69 -2.23
CA ASN A 60 -5.04 8.88 -3.35
C ASN A 60 -5.05 9.61 -4.70
N THR A 61 -5.06 10.96 -4.69
CA THR A 61 -4.80 11.74 -5.90
C THR A 61 -3.43 11.39 -6.49
N SER A 62 -3.28 11.55 -7.80
CA SER A 62 -2.02 11.33 -8.52
C SER A 62 -1.50 9.87 -8.47
N LYS A 63 -2.38 8.90 -8.17
CA LYS A 63 -2.04 7.47 -8.15
C LYS A 63 -2.86 6.70 -9.19
N ARG A 64 -2.25 5.65 -9.75
CA ARG A 64 -2.96 4.60 -10.48
C ARG A 64 -3.32 3.48 -9.51
N SER A 65 -4.51 2.88 -9.63
CA SER A 65 -4.94 1.75 -8.79
C SER A 65 -4.85 0.44 -9.58
N LEU A 66 -4.28 -0.58 -8.95
CA LEU A 66 -4.26 -1.95 -9.43
C LEU A 66 -4.95 -2.85 -8.39
N SER A 67 -6.08 -3.45 -8.78
CA SER A 67 -6.78 -4.41 -7.92
C SER A 67 -6.16 -5.80 -8.05
N LEU A 68 -5.45 -6.25 -7.01
CA LEU A 68 -4.69 -7.50 -7.01
C LEU A 68 -4.86 -8.25 -5.68
N ASN A 69 -5.28 -9.50 -5.74
CA ASN A 69 -5.35 -10.34 -4.55
C ASN A 69 -4.00 -11.05 -4.30
N MET A 70 -3.16 -10.45 -3.46
CA MET A 70 -1.82 -10.97 -3.13
C MET A 70 -1.80 -12.34 -2.45
N LYS A 71 -2.97 -12.88 -2.05
CA LYS A 71 -3.07 -14.25 -1.52
C LYS A 71 -3.12 -15.32 -2.61
N LYS A 72 -3.30 -14.93 -3.86
CA LYS A 72 -3.31 -15.84 -5.00
C LYS A 72 -1.91 -15.95 -5.58
N PRO A 73 -1.43 -17.18 -5.89
CA PRO A 73 -0.11 -17.39 -6.50
C PRO A 73 0.09 -16.60 -7.80
N GLU A 74 -0.95 -16.48 -8.61
CA GLU A 74 -0.92 -15.78 -9.90
C GLU A 74 -0.65 -14.27 -9.73
N ALA A 75 -0.86 -13.72 -8.54
CA ALA A 75 -0.53 -12.33 -8.27
C ALA A 75 0.98 -12.04 -8.41
N ARG A 76 1.84 -13.04 -8.23
CA ARG A 76 3.30 -12.91 -8.40
C ARG A 76 3.68 -12.56 -9.84
N GLU A 77 2.98 -13.12 -10.83
CA GLU A 77 3.24 -12.84 -12.25
C GLU A 77 3.04 -11.36 -12.59
N LEU A 78 2.16 -10.67 -11.85
CA LEU A 78 1.85 -9.26 -12.04
C LEU A 78 2.68 -8.34 -11.15
N ILE A 79 2.94 -8.74 -9.90
CA ILE A 79 3.64 -7.87 -8.96
C ILE A 79 5.15 -7.88 -9.18
N ASP A 80 5.72 -9.01 -9.61
CA ASP A 80 7.15 -9.15 -9.79
C ASP A 80 7.72 -8.17 -10.83
N PRO A 81 7.14 -7.98 -12.03
CA PRO A 81 7.58 -6.94 -12.95
C PRO A 81 7.44 -5.52 -12.41
N LEU A 82 6.44 -5.28 -11.54
CA LEU A 82 6.27 -3.97 -10.90
C LEU A 82 7.32 -3.71 -9.82
N ILE A 83 7.82 -4.75 -9.14
CA ILE A 83 8.95 -4.63 -8.22
C ILE A 83 10.23 -4.28 -8.99
N ASP A 84 10.46 -4.90 -10.15
CA ASP A 84 11.61 -4.59 -11.01
C ASP A 84 11.59 -3.15 -11.52
N TRP A 85 10.40 -2.63 -11.79
CA TRP A 85 10.19 -1.25 -12.23
C TRP A 85 10.29 -0.22 -11.10
N ALA A 86 9.97 -0.58 -9.85
CA ALA A 86 9.84 0.36 -8.76
C ALA A 86 11.17 0.76 -8.14
N ASP A 87 11.34 2.03 -7.82
CA ASP A 87 12.44 2.53 -6.98
C ASP A 87 12.09 2.44 -5.50
N VAL A 88 10.80 2.56 -5.17
CA VAL A 88 10.33 2.64 -3.78
C VAL A 88 9.08 1.78 -3.59
N VAL A 89 9.05 1.05 -2.48
CA VAL A 89 7.86 0.35 -1.95
C VAL A 89 7.46 0.99 -0.63
N VAL A 90 6.18 1.30 -0.49
CA VAL A 90 5.61 1.87 0.75
C VAL A 90 4.51 0.96 1.26
N GLU A 91 4.55 0.64 2.55
CA GLU A 91 3.54 -0.14 3.24
C GLU A 91 3.32 0.37 4.68
N ASN A 92 2.18 0.09 5.28
CA ASN A 92 1.90 0.41 6.68
C ASN A 92 1.08 -0.69 7.36
N PHE A 93 1.41 -1.94 7.05
CA PHE A 93 0.81 -3.11 7.68
C PHE A 93 1.43 -3.40 9.05
N SER A 94 0.78 -4.28 9.79
CA SER A 94 1.36 -4.84 11.01
C SER A 94 2.66 -5.60 10.68
N PRO A 95 3.67 -5.55 11.58
CA PRO A 95 4.94 -6.24 11.40
C PRO A 95 4.79 -7.69 10.97
N GLY A 96 5.64 -8.12 10.02
CA GLY A 96 5.62 -9.45 9.44
C GLY A 96 4.57 -9.71 8.37
N THR A 97 3.68 -8.76 8.06
CA THR A 97 2.68 -8.93 7.01
C THR A 97 3.32 -9.02 5.63
N MET A 98 4.26 -8.14 5.32
CA MET A 98 4.99 -8.15 4.06
C MET A 98 5.81 -9.44 3.89
N ALA A 99 6.43 -9.94 4.96
CA ALA A 99 7.16 -11.21 4.95
C ALA A 99 6.25 -12.41 4.60
N LYS A 100 5.02 -12.45 5.14
CA LYS A 100 4.03 -13.49 4.80
C LYS A 100 3.60 -13.44 3.33
N LEU A 101 3.75 -12.30 2.68
CA LEU A 101 3.49 -12.11 1.24
C LEU A 101 4.74 -12.35 0.39
N GLY A 102 5.92 -12.61 0.99
CA GLY A 102 7.21 -12.68 0.30
C GLY A 102 7.61 -11.32 -0.31
N LEU A 103 7.24 -10.24 0.35
CA LEU A 103 7.49 -8.85 -0.07
C LEU A 103 8.21 -8.05 1.02
N ASP A 104 8.88 -8.72 1.97
CA ASP A 104 9.79 -8.07 2.92
C ASP A 104 11.00 -7.47 2.19
N TYR A 105 11.75 -6.62 2.90
CA TYR A 105 12.88 -5.92 2.32
C TYR A 105 13.91 -6.89 1.70
N ASP A 106 14.25 -7.98 2.37
CA ASP A 106 15.25 -8.92 1.87
C ASP A 106 14.82 -9.58 0.56
N SER A 107 13.54 -9.98 0.49
CA SER A 107 12.93 -10.55 -0.73
C SER A 107 12.90 -9.54 -1.88
N LEU A 108 12.56 -8.28 -1.58
CA LEU A 108 12.53 -7.19 -2.57
C LEU A 108 13.94 -6.83 -3.04
N ALA A 109 14.91 -6.70 -2.12
CA ALA A 109 16.31 -6.36 -2.43
C ALA A 109 17.03 -7.46 -3.19
N ALA A 110 16.71 -8.73 -2.94
CA ALA A 110 17.23 -9.86 -3.72
C ALA A 110 16.84 -9.78 -5.20
N ARG A 111 15.65 -9.19 -5.48
CA ARG A 111 15.15 -9.01 -6.85
C ARG A 111 15.56 -7.66 -7.45
N ASN A 112 15.50 -6.60 -6.70
CA ASN A 112 15.85 -5.24 -7.10
C ASN A 112 16.79 -4.63 -6.04
N PRO A 113 18.12 -4.72 -6.24
CA PRO A 113 19.09 -4.32 -5.22
C PRO A 113 19.12 -2.82 -4.88
N VAL A 114 18.48 -1.99 -5.69
CA VAL A 114 18.40 -0.52 -5.46
C VAL A 114 17.09 -0.08 -4.82
N ILE A 115 16.22 -1.04 -4.49
CA ILE A 115 14.90 -0.74 -3.94
C ILE A 115 14.99 -0.05 -2.57
N VAL A 116 14.15 0.95 -2.36
CA VAL A 116 13.94 1.55 -1.04
C VAL A 116 12.60 1.08 -0.50
N MET A 117 12.57 0.58 0.73
CA MET A 117 11.33 0.21 1.40
C MET A 117 11.04 1.14 2.58
N LEU A 118 9.86 1.73 2.58
CA LEU A 118 9.32 2.50 3.69
C LEU A 118 8.21 1.71 4.37
N SER A 119 8.45 1.31 5.63
CA SER A 119 7.48 0.58 6.45
C SER A 119 6.99 1.45 7.59
N GLY A 120 5.71 1.81 7.57
CA GLY A 120 5.06 2.60 8.61
C GLY A 120 4.28 1.71 9.57
N SER A 121 4.56 1.79 10.88
CA SER A 121 3.76 1.15 11.91
C SER A 121 3.73 2.01 13.17
N VAL A 122 2.75 1.78 14.06
CA VAL A 122 2.52 2.64 15.22
C VAL A 122 3.75 2.66 16.14
N PHE A 123 4.36 1.50 16.38
CA PHE A 123 5.48 1.34 17.32
C PHE A 123 6.77 0.86 16.65
N GLY A 124 6.87 0.96 15.31
CA GLY A 124 8.01 0.46 14.55
C GLY A 124 7.88 -1.01 14.15
N GLN A 125 8.78 -1.47 13.29
CA GLN A 125 8.78 -2.86 12.79
C GLN A 125 9.52 -3.82 13.73
N THR A 126 10.31 -3.30 14.67
CA THR A 126 11.15 -4.06 15.62
C THR A 126 11.01 -3.50 17.03
N GLY A 127 11.44 -4.29 18.02
CA GLY A 127 11.39 -3.90 19.42
C GLY A 127 10.23 -4.53 20.20
N PRO A 128 10.19 -4.33 21.52
CA PRO A 128 9.24 -5.04 22.40
C PRO A 128 7.77 -4.68 22.13
N MET A 129 7.49 -3.50 21.60
CA MET A 129 6.13 -3.03 21.29
C MET A 129 5.71 -3.20 19.83
N ALA A 130 6.54 -3.79 18.99
CA ALA A 130 6.25 -3.90 17.55
C ALA A 130 4.98 -4.73 17.24
N GLN A 131 4.52 -5.56 18.17
CA GLN A 131 3.34 -6.43 18.02
C GLN A 131 2.09 -5.92 18.76
N GLU A 132 2.15 -4.74 19.39
CA GLU A 132 1.01 -4.14 20.12
C GLU A 132 -0.09 -3.56 19.21
#